data_0b657c5bdeeb065e25cdbe361481a1f4
#
_entry.id   0b657c5bdeeb065e25cdbe361481a1f4
#
_cell.length_a   1.000
_cell.length_b   1.000
_cell.length_c   1.000
_cell.angle_alpha   90.00
_cell.angle_beta   90.00
_cell.angle_gamma   90.00
#
_symmetry.space_group_name_H-M   'P 1'
#
loop_
_entity.id
_entity.type
_entity.pdbx_description
1 polymer ?
#
loop_
_entity_poly.entity_id
_entity_poly.type
_entity_poly.pdbx_seq_one_letter_code
_entity_poly.pdbx_strand_id
1 'polypeptide(L)'
;MKLVIAEKPMLARDIARAICRKEVSETARLPISGKGYTVTACAGHLLKFSAPDDVREDWGQPWTTEVLPIYLDQWPKVPDSGKENLINEIKYLLDQADSVIHAGDPDDEGQLIVDELLEYLNYKGLVERVFVNDNIEKNIVKAFQSLVPNETCIGAGKAAQARSLADFVFGINESRLATLKCHRKVSVGRVQTPTLGLIVNRDRAIENHVKNKYYETEADIFIEEIGNVIFKFKPSSQLLGEDKVLLSDEIPKVLRTDLPGRQLGITTIEKEEKVAPPLPFNLTKLISYMSKKYKYTAAQVQNTTQALRDKYKAITYNRTDCQYLKEEHFTEAPQVLHQALLNLGRSLDLDFSIKSKAFNDKNVTAHHGII
;
A
#
# COMPACT_ATOMS: atom_id res chain seq x y z
N MET A 1 15.87 14.76 29.23
CA MET A 1 15.51 15.13 27.85
C MET A 1 14.48 14.16 27.29
N LYS A 2 13.59 14.58 26.35
CA LYS A 2 12.69 13.64 25.65
C LYS A 2 13.43 13.04 24.44
N LEU A 3 13.51 11.71 24.36
CA LEU A 3 14.10 11.00 23.21
C LEU A 3 13.03 10.69 22.18
N VAL A 4 13.20 11.18 20.96
CA VAL A 4 12.30 10.87 19.83
C VAL A 4 12.96 9.79 18.98
N ILE A 5 12.26 8.67 18.79
CA ILE A 5 12.74 7.55 17.97
C ILE A 5 11.84 7.44 16.73
N ALA A 6 12.36 7.82 15.58
CA ALA A 6 11.69 7.67 14.30
C ALA A 6 12.00 6.31 13.64
N GLU A 7 11.17 5.88 12.70
CA GLU A 7 11.42 4.66 11.94
C GLU A 7 12.62 4.82 10.99
N LYS A 8 12.72 5.99 10.34
CA LYS A 8 13.71 6.25 9.27
C LYS A 8 14.52 7.51 9.53
N PRO A 9 15.81 7.53 9.14
CA PRO A 9 16.66 8.70 9.32
C PRO A 9 16.15 9.98 8.66
N MET A 10 15.42 9.87 7.54
CA MET A 10 14.86 11.03 6.87
C MET A 10 13.75 11.67 7.71
N LEU A 11 12.81 10.87 8.19
CA LEU A 11 11.75 11.35 9.09
C LEU A 11 12.34 11.97 10.37
N ALA A 12 13.37 11.35 10.94
CA ALA A 12 14.07 11.90 12.11
C ALA A 12 14.64 13.30 11.84
N ARG A 13 15.22 13.54 10.67
CA ARG A 13 15.75 14.87 10.29
C ARG A 13 14.61 15.89 10.10
N ASP A 14 13.52 15.48 9.48
CA ASP A 14 12.35 16.36 9.31
C ASP A 14 11.73 16.72 10.67
N ILE A 15 11.60 15.76 11.58
CA ILE A 15 11.17 15.98 12.95
C ILE A 15 12.15 16.93 13.67
N ALA A 16 13.45 16.65 13.60
CA ALA A 16 14.45 17.49 14.26
C ALA A 16 14.40 18.93 13.73
N ARG A 17 14.19 19.14 12.42
CA ARG A 17 14.01 20.46 11.83
C ARG A 17 12.79 21.19 12.41
N ALA A 18 11.69 20.47 12.57
CA ALA A 18 10.46 21.03 13.07
C ALA A 18 10.51 21.40 14.57
N ILE A 19 10.98 20.48 15.43
CA ILE A 19 10.88 20.66 16.88
C ILE A 19 12.15 21.18 17.54
N CYS A 20 13.32 20.85 17.02
CA CYS A 20 14.60 21.38 17.54
C CYS A 20 14.93 22.76 16.95
N ARG A 21 14.27 23.18 15.86
CA ARG A 21 14.45 24.45 15.13
C ARG A 21 15.90 24.75 14.82
N LYS A 22 16.63 23.77 14.33
CA LYS A 22 17.98 23.90 13.80
C LYS A 22 17.91 23.76 12.29
N GLU A 23 18.81 24.43 11.59
CA GLU A 23 19.08 24.10 10.20
C GLU A 23 19.64 22.66 10.13
N VAL A 24 18.83 21.73 9.71
CA VAL A 24 19.17 20.31 9.58
C VAL A 24 19.32 19.98 8.11
N SER A 25 20.52 19.66 7.68
CA SER A 25 20.76 19.20 6.31
C SER A 25 20.15 17.82 6.07
N GLU A 26 19.88 17.46 4.81
CA GLU A 26 19.39 16.12 4.44
C GLU A 26 20.35 14.99 4.80
N THR A 27 21.62 15.31 4.95
CA THR A 27 22.71 14.36 5.30
C THR A 27 23.18 14.48 6.75
N ALA A 28 22.51 15.31 7.57
CA ALA A 28 22.87 15.51 8.96
C ALA A 28 22.94 14.17 9.70
N ARG A 29 24.03 13.97 10.46
CA ARG A 29 24.20 12.76 11.28
C ARG A 29 23.23 12.79 12.47
N LEU A 30 22.61 11.67 12.75
CA LEU A 30 21.82 11.46 13.96
C LEU A 30 22.75 10.99 15.10
N PRO A 31 22.38 11.23 16.38
CA PRO A 31 21.19 11.96 16.85
C PRO A 31 21.31 13.48 16.72
N ILE A 32 20.17 14.19 16.69
CA ILE A 32 20.09 15.65 16.65
C ILE A 32 19.36 16.15 17.89
N SER A 33 20.01 17.03 18.67
CA SER A 33 19.45 17.55 19.93
C SER A 33 19.09 19.02 19.82
N GLY A 34 18.05 19.46 20.53
CA GLY A 34 17.64 20.85 20.66
C GLY A 34 16.31 20.99 21.40
N LYS A 35 16.12 22.12 22.10
CA LYS A 35 14.88 22.46 22.84
C LYS A 35 14.32 21.34 23.74
N GLY A 36 15.20 20.61 24.43
CA GLY A 36 14.79 19.53 25.32
C GLY A 36 14.51 18.19 24.64
N TYR A 37 14.64 18.10 23.30
CA TYR A 37 14.49 16.88 22.53
C TYR A 37 15.85 16.37 22.02
N THR A 38 15.96 15.06 21.89
CA THR A 38 17.00 14.39 21.11
C THR A 38 16.30 13.46 20.14
N VAL A 39 16.59 13.57 18.84
CA VAL A 39 15.91 12.84 17.77
C VAL A 39 16.88 11.86 17.14
N THR A 40 16.49 10.58 17.08
CA THR A 40 17.21 9.50 16.43
C THR A 40 16.27 8.64 15.58
N ALA A 41 16.78 7.58 14.94
CA ALA A 41 15.97 6.69 14.11
C ALA A 41 16.45 5.25 14.14
N CYS A 42 15.51 4.32 13.94
CA CYS A 42 15.79 2.89 13.82
C CYS A 42 16.42 2.47 12.48
N ALA A 43 16.20 3.22 11.40
CA ALA A 43 16.57 2.81 10.03
C ALA A 43 15.90 1.47 9.59
N GLY A 44 14.60 1.33 9.87
CA GLY A 44 13.80 0.12 9.68
C GLY A 44 13.97 -0.87 10.82
N HIS A 45 13.60 -2.14 10.61
CA HIS A 45 13.81 -3.18 11.62
C HIS A 45 15.28 -3.32 12.01
N LEU A 46 15.55 -3.32 13.29
CA LEU A 46 16.88 -3.53 13.87
C LEU A 46 17.07 -4.96 14.37
N LEU A 47 15.97 -5.68 14.55
CA LEU A 47 15.91 -7.04 15.06
C LEU A 47 15.37 -7.98 13.99
N LYS A 48 15.80 -9.24 14.06
CA LYS A 48 15.27 -10.36 13.28
C LYS A 48 15.02 -11.57 14.18
N PHE A 49 14.19 -12.49 13.72
CA PHE A 49 14.03 -13.76 14.40
C PHE A 49 15.34 -14.56 14.38
N SER A 50 15.68 -15.19 15.49
CA SER A 50 16.81 -16.11 15.56
C SER A 50 16.64 -17.25 14.56
N ALA A 51 17.74 -17.76 13.99
CA ALA A 51 17.65 -18.96 13.17
C ALA A 51 17.17 -20.17 14.02
N PRO A 52 16.44 -21.12 13.42
CA PRO A 52 15.93 -22.26 14.18
C PRO A 52 17.00 -23.05 14.91
N ASP A 53 18.16 -23.24 14.30
CA ASP A 53 19.31 -23.94 14.84
C ASP A 53 19.99 -23.19 15.99
N ASP A 54 19.89 -21.86 16.04
CA ASP A 54 20.34 -21.05 17.19
C ASP A 54 19.39 -21.20 18.39
N VAL A 55 18.17 -21.64 18.17
CA VAL A 55 17.15 -21.82 19.21
C VAL A 55 17.18 -23.26 19.76
N ARG A 56 17.30 -24.24 18.88
CA ARG A 56 17.41 -25.66 19.22
C ARG A 56 18.31 -26.39 18.20
N GLU A 57 19.29 -27.11 18.70
CA GLU A 57 20.26 -27.82 17.88
C GLU A 57 19.60 -28.87 16.93
N ASP A 58 18.57 -29.56 17.38
CA ASP A 58 17.84 -30.55 16.58
C ASP A 58 17.03 -29.94 15.43
N TRP A 59 16.88 -28.62 15.38
CA TRP A 59 16.30 -27.88 14.24
C TRP A 59 17.33 -27.49 13.18
N GLY A 60 18.61 -27.83 13.39
CA GLY A 60 19.69 -27.61 12.43
C GLY A 60 19.72 -28.63 11.27
N GLN A 61 20.76 -28.57 10.48
CA GLN A 61 20.99 -29.52 9.40
C GLN A 61 21.70 -30.80 9.92
N PRO A 62 21.43 -31.98 9.33
CA PRO A 62 20.49 -32.23 8.22
C PRO A 62 19.02 -32.16 8.68
N TRP A 63 18.19 -31.51 7.89
CA TRP A 63 16.77 -31.41 8.22
C TRP A 63 16.08 -32.78 8.07
N THR A 64 15.13 -33.04 8.95
CA THR A 64 14.26 -34.23 8.91
C THR A 64 12.79 -33.82 9.02
N THR A 65 11.88 -34.72 8.64
CA THR A 65 10.43 -34.47 8.79
C THR A 65 9.95 -34.65 10.23
N GLU A 66 10.74 -35.32 11.09
CA GLU A 66 10.35 -35.64 12.47
C GLU A 66 10.31 -34.43 13.39
N VAL A 67 11.13 -33.42 13.07
CA VAL A 67 11.16 -32.17 13.84
C VAL A 67 10.11 -31.13 13.39
N LEU A 68 9.37 -31.43 12.32
CA LEU A 68 8.32 -30.55 11.79
C LEU A 68 6.96 -30.86 12.43
N PRO A 69 6.13 -29.87 12.74
CA PRO A 69 6.36 -28.44 12.54
C PRO A 69 7.25 -27.82 13.61
N ILE A 70 8.16 -26.95 13.21
CA ILE A 70 8.91 -26.07 14.12
C ILE A 70 7.99 -24.95 14.56
N TYR A 71 7.80 -24.79 15.88
CA TYR A 71 6.93 -23.78 16.43
C TYR A 71 7.37 -23.36 17.83
N LEU A 72 7.26 -22.07 18.13
CA LEU A 72 7.33 -21.47 19.45
C LEU A 72 6.28 -20.37 19.56
N ASP A 73 5.62 -20.26 20.70
CA ASP A 73 4.69 -19.18 20.99
C ASP A 73 5.38 -17.80 21.01
N GLN A 74 6.62 -17.77 21.49
CA GLN A 74 7.48 -16.60 21.48
C GLN A 74 8.81 -16.97 20.86
N TRP A 75 9.11 -16.37 19.72
CA TRP A 75 10.35 -16.62 19.00
C TRP A 75 11.40 -15.58 19.39
N PRO A 76 12.61 -16.00 19.80
CA PRO A 76 13.67 -15.07 20.18
C PRO A 76 14.03 -14.13 19.02
N LYS A 77 14.28 -12.87 19.35
CA LYS A 77 14.79 -11.88 18.40
C LYS A 77 16.24 -11.53 18.74
N VAL A 78 17.03 -11.35 17.72
CA VAL A 78 18.44 -10.95 17.80
C VAL A 78 18.69 -9.74 16.91
N PRO A 79 19.73 -8.96 17.17
CA PRO A 79 20.14 -7.87 16.28
C PRO A 79 20.30 -8.37 14.84
N ASP A 80 19.81 -7.62 13.88
CA ASP A 80 20.09 -7.90 12.49
C ASP A 80 21.55 -7.50 12.16
N SER A 81 22.14 -8.20 11.19
CA SER A 81 23.56 -8.03 10.84
C SER A 81 23.93 -6.56 10.58
N GLY A 82 24.92 -6.08 11.31
CA GLY A 82 25.44 -4.71 11.20
C GLY A 82 24.57 -3.63 11.87
N LYS A 83 23.54 -4.02 12.65
CA LYS A 83 22.68 -3.08 13.39
C LYS A 83 23.06 -2.89 14.85
N GLU A 84 24.00 -3.69 15.37
CA GLU A 84 24.41 -3.70 16.78
C GLU A 84 24.88 -2.32 17.26
N ASN A 85 25.65 -1.62 16.45
CA ASN A 85 26.17 -0.29 16.81
C ASN A 85 25.02 0.73 16.98
N LEU A 86 24.02 0.70 16.08
CA LEU A 86 22.87 1.60 16.17
C LEU A 86 22.00 1.26 17.39
N ILE A 87 21.80 -0.02 17.69
CA ILE A 87 21.08 -0.47 18.88
C ILE A 87 21.80 0.03 20.15
N ASN A 88 23.10 -0.11 20.22
CA ASN A 88 23.90 0.37 21.35
C ASN A 88 23.88 1.91 21.48
N GLU A 89 23.88 2.65 20.37
CA GLU A 89 23.71 4.11 20.38
C GLU A 89 22.33 4.51 20.92
N ILE A 90 21.26 3.85 20.47
CA ILE A 90 19.90 4.13 20.95
C ILE A 90 19.79 3.75 22.43
N LYS A 91 20.37 2.63 22.87
CA LYS A 91 20.40 2.24 24.28
C LYS A 91 21.06 3.31 25.16
N TYR A 92 22.22 3.82 24.72
CA TYR A 92 22.92 4.91 25.45
C TYR A 92 22.04 6.17 25.56
N LEU A 93 21.28 6.51 24.51
CA LEU A 93 20.34 7.64 24.55
C LEU A 93 19.14 7.38 25.45
N LEU A 94 18.62 6.15 25.48
CA LEU A 94 17.53 5.73 26.37
C LEU A 94 17.90 5.85 27.85
N ASP A 95 19.14 5.49 28.21
CA ASP A 95 19.65 5.59 29.60
C ASP A 95 19.72 7.04 30.10
N GLN A 96 19.70 8.03 29.19
CA GLN A 96 19.73 9.46 29.50
C GLN A 96 18.37 10.15 29.34
N ALA A 97 17.37 9.43 28.84
CA ALA A 97 16.07 10.00 28.50
C ALA A 97 15.11 9.98 29.72
N ASP A 98 14.40 11.10 29.94
CA ASP A 98 13.30 11.13 30.92
C ASP A 98 12.05 10.41 30.40
N SER A 99 11.85 10.46 29.09
CA SER A 99 10.76 9.79 28.39
C SER A 99 11.07 9.61 26.90
N VAL A 100 10.34 8.71 26.26
CA VAL A 100 10.45 8.41 24.83
C VAL A 100 9.22 8.92 24.09
N ILE A 101 9.42 9.53 22.92
CA ILE A 101 8.38 9.78 21.93
C ILE A 101 8.61 8.82 20.77
N HIS A 102 7.70 7.88 20.63
CA HIS A 102 7.64 6.93 19.55
C HIS A 102 7.13 7.62 18.28
N ALA A 103 7.99 7.77 17.28
CA ALA A 103 7.71 8.45 16.01
C ALA A 103 7.92 7.51 14.80
N GLY A 104 7.50 6.25 14.93
CA GLY A 104 7.39 5.33 13.78
C GLY A 104 6.38 5.84 12.75
N ASP A 105 6.38 5.29 11.53
CA ASP A 105 5.34 5.60 10.56
C ASP A 105 3.95 5.26 11.17
N PRO A 106 2.88 5.96 10.79
CA PRO A 106 1.57 5.79 11.41
C PRO A 106 0.81 4.56 10.86
N ASP A 107 1.48 3.40 10.86
CA ASP A 107 0.94 2.10 10.50
C ASP A 107 1.40 1.02 11.51
N ASP A 108 0.87 -0.20 11.36
CA ASP A 108 1.15 -1.32 12.26
C ASP A 108 2.64 -1.69 12.28
N GLU A 109 3.32 -1.59 11.15
CA GLU A 109 4.74 -1.92 11.02
C GLU A 109 5.62 -0.86 11.67
N GLY A 110 5.31 0.43 11.46
CA GLY A 110 6.00 1.53 12.12
C GLY A 110 5.81 1.50 13.64
N GLN A 111 4.64 1.05 14.12
CA GLN A 111 4.42 0.79 15.56
C GLN A 111 5.32 -0.34 16.04
N LEU A 112 5.38 -1.46 15.31
CA LEU A 112 6.18 -2.61 15.72
C LEU A 112 7.69 -2.28 15.79
N ILE A 113 8.23 -1.58 14.80
CA ILE A 113 9.68 -1.32 14.69
C ILE A 113 10.26 -0.67 15.94
N VAL A 114 9.56 0.30 16.52
CA VAL A 114 10.03 0.99 17.71
C VAL A 114 9.65 0.23 18.97
N ASP A 115 8.44 -0.34 19.04
CA ASP A 115 8.01 -1.13 20.21
C ASP A 115 8.91 -2.35 20.44
N GLU A 116 9.27 -3.10 19.38
CA GLU A 116 10.16 -4.27 19.52
C GLU A 116 11.57 -3.89 20.00
N LEU A 117 12.07 -2.72 19.57
CA LEU A 117 13.37 -2.23 20.04
C LEU A 117 13.30 -1.86 21.54
N LEU A 118 12.25 -1.14 21.95
CA LEU A 118 12.06 -0.77 23.37
C LEU A 118 11.89 -2.02 24.25
N GLU A 119 11.15 -3.03 23.77
CA GLU A 119 11.00 -4.32 24.44
C GLU A 119 12.34 -5.06 24.54
N TYR A 120 13.09 -5.16 23.45
CA TYR A 120 14.41 -5.80 23.40
C TYR A 120 15.40 -5.14 24.37
N LEU A 121 15.37 -3.81 24.46
CA LEU A 121 16.21 -3.04 25.38
C LEU A 121 15.64 -2.97 26.81
N ASN A 122 14.51 -3.64 27.08
CA ASN A 122 13.81 -3.68 28.37
C ASN A 122 13.51 -2.29 28.94
N TYR A 123 13.18 -1.33 28.08
CA TYR A 123 12.83 0.02 28.51
C TYR A 123 11.48 0.02 29.25
N LYS A 124 11.44 0.67 30.42
CA LYS A 124 10.27 0.71 31.33
C LYS A 124 9.77 2.13 31.61
N GLY A 125 10.38 3.12 30.98
CA GLY A 125 10.00 4.52 31.14
C GLY A 125 8.72 4.87 30.38
N LEU A 126 8.31 6.12 30.52
CA LEU A 126 7.14 6.67 29.82
C LEU A 126 7.39 6.70 28.31
N VAL A 127 6.43 6.20 27.54
CA VAL A 127 6.43 6.25 26.09
C VAL A 127 5.15 6.93 25.60
N GLU A 128 5.31 8.02 24.85
CA GLU A 128 4.24 8.71 24.16
C GLU A 128 4.35 8.44 22.65
N ARG A 129 3.23 8.43 21.94
CA ARG A 129 3.16 8.19 20.49
C ARG A 129 2.81 9.46 19.73
N VAL A 130 3.55 9.78 18.65
CA VAL A 130 3.22 10.84 17.68
C VAL A 130 2.90 10.22 16.34
N PHE A 131 1.84 10.70 15.68
CA PHE A 131 1.47 10.31 14.32
C PHE A 131 1.84 11.41 13.33
N VAL A 132 2.91 11.19 12.57
CA VAL A 132 3.38 12.11 11.52
C VAL A 132 2.87 11.60 10.17
N ASN A 133 1.77 12.19 9.68
CA ASN A 133 1.14 11.78 8.43
C ASN A 133 1.79 12.37 7.18
N ASP A 134 2.46 13.51 7.33
CA ASP A 134 3.25 14.14 6.27
C ASP A 134 4.50 14.82 6.85
N ASN A 135 5.46 15.15 5.98
CA ASN A 135 6.76 15.69 6.39
C ASN A 135 6.82 17.22 6.32
N ILE A 136 5.68 17.92 6.30
CA ILE A 136 5.61 19.39 6.33
C ILE A 136 5.85 19.84 7.77
N GLU A 137 6.80 20.77 7.95
CA GLU A 137 7.23 21.22 9.28
C GLU A 137 6.05 21.69 10.16
N LYS A 138 5.12 22.48 9.61
CA LYS A 138 3.90 22.95 10.31
C LYS A 138 3.07 21.78 10.85
N ASN A 139 2.90 20.72 10.05
CA ASN A 139 2.09 19.57 10.41
C ASN A 139 2.80 18.66 11.42
N ILE A 140 4.13 18.55 11.33
CA ILE A 140 4.93 17.85 12.36
C ILE A 140 4.78 18.59 13.70
N VAL A 141 4.92 19.92 13.73
CA VAL A 141 4.73 20.70 14.97
C VAL A 141 3.33 20.50 15.55
N LYS A 142 2.29 20.50 14.71
CA LYS A 142 0.90 20.22 15.13
C LYS A 142 0.76 18.81 15.70
N ALA A 143 1.37 17.79 15.07
CA ALA A 143 1.35 16.42 15.56
C ALA A 143 1.96 16.29 16.96
N PHE A 144 3.06 16.99 17.24
CA PHE A 144 3.72 17.00 18.55
C PHE A 144 2.91 17.70 19.65
N GLN A 145 1.84 18.43 19.32
CA GLN A 145 0.89 18.96 20.28
C GLN A 145 -0.22 17.98 20.67
N SER A 146 -0.30 16.82 19.97
CA SER A 146 -1.37 15.83 20.13
C SER A 146 -0.78 14.43 20.39
N LEU A 147 0.18 14.33 21.31
CA LEU A 147 0.76 13.05 21.72
C LEU A 147 -0.29 12.21 22.43
N VAL A 148 -0.24 10.89 22.22
CA VAL A 148 -1.09 9.93 22.91
C VAL A 148 -0.23 8.91 23.68
N PRO A 149 -0.74 8.28 24.75
CA PRO A 149 -0.02 7.21 25.43
C PRO A 149 0.23 6.04 24.46
N ASN A 150 1.48 5.56 24.38
CA ASN A 150 1.83 4.44 23.48
C ASN A 150 1.06 3.16 23.79
N GLU A 151 0.64 2.95 25.03
CA GLU A 151 -0.16 1.81 25.46
C GLU A 151 -1.46 1.65 24.65
N THR A 152 -2.04 2.77 24.19
CA THR A 152 -3.24 2.74 23.35
C THR A 152 -2.98 2.25 21.93
N CYS A 153 -1.71 2.20 21.50
CA CYS A 153 -1.29 1.84 20.16
C CYS A 153 -0.61 0.46 20.06
N ILE A 154 -0.26 -0.16 21.19
CA ILE A 154 0.44 -1.46 21.26
C ILE A 154 -0.29 -2.56 20.48
N GLY A 155 -1.62 -2.51 20.39
CA GLY A 155 -2.41 -3.47 19.64
C GLY A 155 -2.03 -3.55 18.14
N ALA A 156 -1.71 -2.43 17.52
CA ALA A 156 -1.24 -2.35 16.14
C ALA A 156 0.13 -3.03 15.97
N GLY A 157 1.08 -2.71 16.86
CA GLY A 157 2.40 -3.36 16.87
C GLY A 157 2.31 -4.88 17.07
N LYS A 158 1.44 -5.35 18.00
CA LYS A 158 1.20 -6.79 18.22
C LYS A 158 0.60 -7.47 17.00
N ALA A 159 -0.29 -6.81 16.26
CA ALA A 159 -0.86 -7.35 15.02
C ALA A 159 0.23 -7.53 13.95
N ALA A 160 1.13 -6.56 13.78
CA ALA A 160 2.29 -6.68 12.89
C ALA A 160 3.26 -7.78 13.35
N GLN A 161 3.53 -7.88 14.65
CA GLN A 161 4.37 -8.94 15.22
C GLN A 161 3.80 -10.33 14.98
N ALA A 162 2.50 -10.52 15.20
CA ALA A 162 1.83 -11.80 14.96
C ALA A 162 1.88 -12.18 13.47
N ARG A 163 1.66 -11.23 12.57
CA ARG A 163 1.81 -11.45 11.12
C ARG A 163 3.24 -11.86 10.77
N SER A 164 4.24 -11.14 11.26
CA SER A 164 5.66 -11.43 11.00
C SER A 164 6.07 -12.81 11.51
N LEU A 165 5.64 -13.18 12.73
CA LEU A 165 5.91 -14.51 13.29
C LEU A 165 5.21 -15.62 12.50
N ALA A 166 3.95 -15.43 12.13
CA ALA A 166 3.21 -16.39 11.32
C ALA A 166 3.87 -16.60 9.95
N ASP A 167 4.31 -15.52 9.28
CA ASP A 167 5.03 -15.61 8.00
C ASP A 167 6.36 -16.36 8.15
N PHE A 168 7.09 -16.09 9.23
CA PHE A 168 8.37 -16.75 9.52
C PHE A 168 8.20 -18.26 9.78
N VAL A 169 7.28 -18.62 10.67
CA VAL A 169 6.99 -20.02 11.02
C VAL A 169 6.46 -20.79 9.82
N PHE A 170 5.51 -20.23 9.10
CA PHE A 170 5.00 -20.81 7.86
C PHE A 170 6.12 -21.02 6.84
N GLY A 171 6.89 -19.95 6.58
CA GLY A 171 7.97 -19.99 5.60
C GLY A 171 9.04 -21.06 5.89
N ILE A 172 9.45 -21.22 7.15
CA ILE A 172 10.43 -22.23 7.56
C ILE A 172 9.87 -23.64 7.36
N ASN A 173 8.71 -23.92 7.91
CA ASN A 173 8.14 -25.27 7.88
C ASN A 173 7.85 -25.73 6.46
N GLU A 174 7.17 -24.91 5.67
CA GLU A 174 6.81 -25.26 4.30
C GLU A 174 8.04 -25.34 3.39
N SER A 175 9.03 -24.47 3.55
CA SER A 175 10.26 -24.52 2.75
C SER A 175 11.09 -25.77 3.07
N ARG A 176 11.20 -26.16 4.34
CA ARG A 176 11.91 -27.37 4.75
C ARG A 176 11.19 -28.64 4.25
N LEU A 177 9.87 -28.72 4.46
CA LEU A 177 9.08 -29.84 3.99
C LEU A 177 9.15 -30.00 2.46
N ALA A 178 9.00 -28.90 1.72
CA ALA A 178 9.12 -28.92 0.26
C ALA A 178 10.54 -29.32 -0.19
N THR A 179 11.58 -28.81 0.48
CA THR A 179 12.98 -29.15 0.19
C THR A 179 13.23 -30.64 0.39
N LEU A 180 12.77 -31.22 1.50
CA LEU A 180 12.92 -32.63 1.81
C LEU A 180 12.17 -33.51 0.79
N LYS A 181 10.93 -33.15 0.45
CA LYS A 181 10.15 -33.93 -0.53
C LYS A 181 10.66 -33.81 -1.97
N CYS A 182 11.16 -32.66 -2.36
CA CYS A 182 11.66 -32.42 -3.71
C CYS A 182 13.15 -32.80 -3.88
N HIS A 183 13.86 -33.16 -2.82
CA HIS A 183 15.30 -33.44 -2.81
C HIS A 183 16.14 -32.28 -3.43
N ARG A 184 15.65 -31.04 -3.33
CA ARG A 184 16.32 -29.83 -3.80
C ARG A 184 15.82 -28.64 -2.99
N LYS A 185 16.65 -27.60 -2.87
CA LYS A 185 16.27 -26.38 -2.16
C LYS A 185 15.05 -25.72 -2.81
N VAL A 186 13.97 -25.63 -2.06
CA VAL A 186 12.70 -24.99 -2.45
C VAL A 186 12.35 -23.96 -1.39
N SER A 187 11.98 -22.76 -1.81
CA SER A 187 11.49 -21.71 -0.95
C SER A 187 9.97 -21.58 -1.09
N VAL A 188 9.27 -21.59 0.02
CA VAL A 188 7.82 -21.42 0.10
C VAL A 188 7.53 -20.21 0.96
N GLY A 189 6.58 -19.39 0.55
CA GLY A 189 6.19 -18.22 1.31
C GLY A 189 4.76 -17.80 1.00
N ARG A 190 4.11 -17.18 1.96
CA ARG A 190 2.70 -16.79 1.93
C ARG A 190 2.33 -15.87 0.74
N VAL A 191 3.25 -15.05 0.29
CA VAL A 191 3.03 -14.12 -0.83
C VAL A 191 3.66 -14.65 -2.12
N GLN A 192 4.91 -15.07 -2.07
CA GLN A 192 5.66 -15.48 -3.27
C GLN A 192 5.07 -16.74 -3.93
N THR A 193 4.66 -17.73 -3.17
CA THR A 193 4.15 -18.98 -3.73
C THR A 193 2.78 -18.83 -4.41
N PRO A 194 1.77 -18.16 -3.79
CA PRO A 194 0.53 -17.86 -4.50
C PRO A 194 0.73 -16.97 -5.73
N THR A 195 1.63 -15.99 -5.66
CA THR A 195 1.95 -15.13 -6.80
C THR A 195 2.53 -15.93 -7.96
N LEU A 196 3.48 -16.85 -7.67
CA LEU A 196 4.01 -17.78 -8.66
C LEU A 196 2.91 -18.68 -9.23
N GLY A 197 2.02 -19.19 -8.36
CA GLY A 197 0.86 -20.00 -8.76
C GLY A 197 -0.07 -19.26 -9.75
N LEU A 198 -0.34 -18.00 -9.51
CA LEU A 198 -1.13 -17.16 -10.43
C LEU A 198 -0.46 -17.02 -11.81
N ILE A 199 0.87 -16.81 -11.85
CA ILE A 199 1.64 -16.72 -13.09
C ILE A 199 1.59 -18.06 -13.83
N VAL A 200 1.92 -19.16 -13.16
CA VAL A 200 1.91 -20.51 -13.75
C VAL A 200 0.52 -20.89 -14.29
N ASN A 201 -0.55 -20.58 -13.53
CA ASN A 201 -1.91 -20.85 -13.99
C ASN A 201 -2.25 -20.01 -15.23
N ARG A 202 -1.78 -18.76 -15.28
CA ARG A 202 -1.96 -17.90 -16.46
C ARG A 202 -1.21 -18.43 -17.68
N ASP A 203 0.04 -18.85 -17.50
CA ASP A 203 0.84 -19.44 -18.58
C ASP A 203 0.18 -20.73 -19.11
N ARG A 204 -0.25 -21.61 -18.22
CA ARG A 204 -1.01 -22.81 -18.60
C ARG A 204 -2.31 -22.50 -19.33
N ALA A 205 -3.04 -21.47 -18.91
CA ALA A 205 -4.25 -21.04 -19.59
C ALA A 205 -3.95 -20.52 -21.01
N ILE A 206 -2.79 -19.86 -21.21
CA ILE A 206 -2.35 -19.40 -22.53
C ILE A 206 -1.92 -20.58 -23.41
N GLU A 207 -1.11 -21.50 -22.86
CA GLU A 207 -0.64 -22.70 -23.56
C GLU A 207 -1.78 -23.64 -24.00
N ASN A 208 -2.78 -23.79 -23.14
CA ASN A 208 -3.94 -24.66 -23.39
C ASN A 208 -5.10 -23.90 -24.07
N HIS A 209 -4.89 -22.67 -24.49
CA HIS A 209 -5.96 -21.87 -25.10
C HIS A 209 -6.40 -22.44 -26.44
N VAL A 210 -7.66 -22.83 -26.50
CA VAL A 210 -8.32 -23.27 -27.75
C VAL A 210 -9.04 -22.05 -28.35
N LYS A 211 -8.70 -21.75 -29.60
CA LYS A 211 -9.37 -20.66 -30.33
C LYS A 211 -10.82 -21.03 -30.64
N ASN A 212 -11.74 -20.30 -30.04
CA ASN A 212 -13.17 -20.40 -30.36
C ASN A 212 -13.59 -19.26 -31.26
N LYS A 213 -14.45 -19.57 -32.24
CA LYS A 213 -15.11 -18.55 -33.03
C LYS A 213 -16.27 -17.98 -32.22
N TYR A 214 -16.42 -16.69 -32.21
CA TYR A 214 -17.59 -16.02 -31.69
C TYR A 214 -18.19 -15.10 -32.76
N TYR A 215 -19.43 -14.76 -32.59
CA TYR A 215 -20.18 -14.01 -33.57
C TYR A 215 -20.73 -12.72 -32.96
N GLU A 216 -20.49 -11.63 -33.66
CA GLU A 216 -21.16 -10.35 -33.44
C GLU A 216 -22.02 -10.04 -34.65
N THR A 217 -23.18 -9.50 -34.44
CA THR A 217 -24.12 -9.14 -35.52
C THR A 217 -24.44 -7.66 -35.41
N GLU A 218 -24.22 -6.98 -36.52
CA GLU A 218 -24.55 -5.56 -36.68
C GLU A 218 -25.58 -5.40 -37.77
N ALA A 219 -26.53 -4.48 -37.61
CA ALA A 219 -27.48 -4.09 -38.61
C ALA A 219 -27.30 -2.61 -38.92
N ASP A 220 -27.12 -2.30 -40.19
CA ASP A 220 -27.17 -0.94 -40.70
C ASP A 220 -28.62 -0.58 -41.03
N ILE A 221 -29.20 0.33 -40.28
CA ILE A 221 -30.61 0.69 -40.37
C ILE A 221 -30.73 2.16 -40.76
N PHE A 222 -31.44 2.40 -41.85
CA PHE A 222 -31.73 3.75 -42.30
C PHE A 222 -32.90 4.28 -41.45
N ILE A 223 -32.69 5.42 -40.79
CA ILE A 223 -33.71 6.15 -40.02
C ILE A 223 -33.97 7.47 -40.75
N GLU A 224 -35.23 7.73 -41.06
CA GLU A 224 -35.64 8.99 -41.67
C GLU A 224 -35.19 10.19 -40.80
N GLU A 225 -34.65 11.23 -41.42
CA GLU A 225 -34.12 12.44 -40.81
C GLU A 225 -32.74 12.26 -40.09
N ILE A 226 -32.29 11.02 -39.78
CA ILE A 226 -31.03 10.76 -39.09
C ILE A 226 -29.97 10.16 -40.02
N GLY A 227 -30.44 9.31 -40.97
CA GLY A 227 -29.54 8.55 -41.85
C GLY A 227 -29.26 7.15 -41.35
N ASN A 228 -28.16 6.57 -41.79
CA ASN A 228 -27.75 5.21 -41.41
C ASN A 228 -27.20 5.16 -40.01
N VAL A 229 -27.72 4.24 -39.20
CA VAL A 229 -27.28 3.99 -37.82
C VAL A 229 -26.97 2.51 -37.64
N ILE A 230 -25.81 2.20 -37.09
CA ILE A 230 -25.39 0.82 -36.81
C ILE A 230 -25.92 0.36 -35.46
N PHE A 231 -26.72 -0.67 -35.48
CA PHE A 231 -27.25 -1.35 -34.30
C PHE A 231 -26.51 -2.65 -34.07
N LYS A 232 -26.10 -2.91 -32.83
CA LYS A 232 -25.47 -4.17 -32.43
C LYS A 232 -26.53 -5.11 -31.80
N PHE A 233 -26.61 -6.34 -32.30
CA PHE A 233 -27.44 -7.36 -31.67
C PHE A 233 -26.90 -7.71 -30.28
N LYS A 234 -27.77 -7.63 -29.29
CA LYS A 234 -27.42 -8.00 -27.92
C LYS A 234 -28.13 -9.32 -27.57
N PRO A 235 -27.40 -10.46 -27.60
CA PRO A 235 -27.98 -11.75 -27.27
C PRO A 235 -28.38 -11.81 -25.79
N SER A 236 -29.42 -12.60 -25.48
CA SER A 236 -29.79 -12.90 -24.10
C SER A 236 -28.68 -13.69 -23.40
N SER A 237 -28.59 -13.61 -22.08
CA SER A 237 -27.57 -14.33 -21.28
C SER A 237 -27.63 -15.85 -21.47
N GLN A 238 -28.77 -16.41 -21.84
CA GLN A 238 -28.94 -17.85 -22.10
C GLN A 238 -28.28 -18.34 -23.39
N LEU A 239 -27.98 -17.43 -24.31
CA LEU A 239 -27.33 -17.71 -25.60
C LEU A 239 -25.80 -17.51 -25.54
N LEU A 240 -25.31 -16.99 -24.44
CA LEU A 240 -23.88 -16.68 -24.28
C LEU A 240 -23.14 -17.85 -23.65
N GLY A 241 -21.94 -18.15 -24.14
CA GLY A 241 -21.00 -19.07 -23.50
C GLY A 241 -20.38 -18.48 -22.20
N GLU A 242 -19.48 -19.22 -21.59
CA GLU A 242 -18.80 -18.81 -20.34
C GLU A 242 -18.08 -17.46 -20.47
N ASP A 243 -17.49 -17.17 -21.63
CA ASP A 243 -16.81 -15.90 -21.91
C ASP A 243 -17.79 -14.75 -22.26
N LYS A 244 -19.09 -14.95 -22.09
CA LYS A 244 -20.16 -13.99 -22.41
C LYS A 244 -20.16 -13.56 -23.89
N VAL A 245 -19.78 -14.47 -24.78
CA VAL A 245 -19.81 -14.29 -26.24
C VAL A 245 -20.75 -15.30 -26.87
N LEU A 246 -21.33 -14.95 -28.04
CA LEU A 246 -22.20 -15.82 -28.80
C LEU A 246 -21.35 -16.82 -29.60
N LEU A 247 -21.42 -18.10 -29.26
CA LEU A 247 -20.62 -19.16 -29.89
C LEU A 247 -21.32 -19.82 -31.09
N SER A 248 -22.65 -19.71 -31.19
CA SER A 248 -23.43 -20.26 -32.32
C SER A 248 -23.69 -19.19 -33.39
N ASP A 249 -23.58 -19.58 -34.67
CA ASP A 249 -23.88 -18.72 -35.82
C ASP A 249 -25.32 -18.86 -36.32
N GLU A 250 -26.15 -19.67 -35.67
CA GLU A 250 -27.56 -19.91 -36.09
C GLU A 250 -28.36 -18.61 -36.04
N ILE A 251 -28.35 -17.89 -34.92
CA ILE A 251 -29.08 -16.63 -34.77
C ILE A 251 -28.53 -15.54 -35.71
N PRO A 252 -27.22 -15.31 -35.82
CA PRO A 252 -26.65 -14.45 -36.85
C PRO A 252 -27.09 -14.77 -38.26
N LYS A 253 -27.18 -16.04 -38.63
CA LYS A 253 -27.63 -16.47 -39.96
C LYS A 253 -29.11 -16.12 -40.17
N VAL A 254 -29.97 -16.43 -39.22
CA VAL A 254 -31.40 -16.09 -39.26
C VAL A 254 -31.58 -14.57 -39.40
N LEU A 255 -30.92 -13.79 -38.56
CA LEU A 255 -31.00 -12.33 -38.60
C LEU A 255 -30.55 -11.77 -39.94
N ARG A 256 -29.49 -12.32 -40.53
CA ARG A 256 -28.95 -11.90 -41.83
C ARG A 256 -29.91 -12.21 -42.97
N THR A 257 -30.71 -13.28 -42.86
CA THR A 257 -31.66 -13.68 -43.88
C THR A 257 -33.01 -12.96 -43.75
N ASP A 258 -33.45 -12.76 -42.51
CA ASP A 258 -34.82 -12.33 -42.24
C ASP A 258 -35.03 -10.82 -42.07
N LEU A 259 -33.95 -10.10 -41.70
CA LEU A 259 -34.05 -8.65 -41.42
C LEU A 259 -33.94 -7.73 -42.66
N PRO A 260 -33.15 -8.05 -43.69
CA PRO A 260 -33.00 -7.12 -44.84
C PRO A 260 -34.34 -6.73 -45.46
N GLY A 261 -34.57 -5.43 -45.66
CA GLY A 261 -35.76 -4.87 -46.27
C GLY A 261 -37.02 -4.84 -45.36
N ARG A 262 -36.93 -5.26 -44.08
CA ARG A 262 -38.05 -5.14 -43.13
C ARG A 262 -38.04 -3.76 -42.48
N GLN A 263 -39.25 -3.27 -42.20
CA GLN A 263 -39.45 -2.13 -41.31
C GLN A 263 -39.40 -2.60 -39.87
N LEU A 264 -38.60 -1.91 -39.05
CA LEU A 264 -38.40 -2.23 -37.63
C LEU A 264 -38.88 -1.07 -36.78
N GLY A 265 -39.57 -1.39 -35.67
CA GLY A 265 -39.89 -0.40 -34.65
C GLY A 265 -38.63 -0.05 -33.82
N ILE A 266 -38.36 1.22 -33.67
CA ILE A 266 -37.24 1.71 -32.84
C ILE A 266 -37.82 2.38 -31.61
N THR A 267 -37.26 2.03 -30.44
CA THR A 267 -37.57 2.69 -29.17
C THR A 267 -36.35 3.42 -28.66
N THR A 268 -36.44 4.70 -28.48
CA THR A 268 -35.40 5.51 -27.85
C THR A 268 -35.64 5.60 -26.37
N ILE A 269 -34.64 5.29 -25.57
CA ILE A 269 -34.69 5.43 -24.11
C ILE A 269 -33.60 6.44 -23.73
N GLU A 270 -34.01 7.60 -23.28
CA GLU A 270 -33.11 8.58 -22.68
C GLU A 270 -32.98 8.29 -21.21
N LYS A 271 -31.74 8.18 -20.76
CA LYS A 271 -31.43 7.96 -19.35
C LYS A 271 -30.35 8.93 -18.89
N GLU A 272 -30.72 9.73 -17.94
CA GLU A 272 -29.79 10.63 -17.28
C GLU A 272 -28.96 9.87 -16.23
N GLU A 273 -27.65 9.77 -16.40
CA GLU A 273 -26.78 9.13 -15.44
C GLU A 273 -25.85 10.18 -14.80
N LYS A 274 -25.88 10.25 -13.47
CA LYS A 274 -24.93 11.07 -12.71
C LYS A 274 -23.69 10.25 -12.41
N VAL A 275 -22.59 10.58 -13.06
CA VAL A 275 -21.29 9.95 -12.83
C VAL A 275 -20.54 10.73 -11.75
N ALA A 276 -20.24 10.09 -10.64
CA ALA A 276 -19.44 10.70 -9.60
C ALA A 276 -17.97 10.84 -10.04
N PRO A 277 -17.27 11.90 -9.65
CA PRO A 277 -15.84 12.02 -9.91
C PRO A 277 -15.08 10.87 -9.23
N PRO A 278 -13.93 10.44 -9.81
CA PRO A 278 -13.12 9.39 -9.21
C PRO A 278 -12.58 9.83 -7.85
N LEU A 279 -12.40 8.86 -6.97
CA LEU A 279 -11.70 9.09 -5.69
C LEU A 279 -10.21 9.36 -5.93
N PRO A 280 -9.52 10.03 -5.01
CA PRO A 280 -8.07 10.15 -5.00
C PRO A 280 -7.36 8.80 -5.15
N PHE A 281 -6.09 8.83 -5.49
CA PHE A 281 -5.31 7.60 -5.60
C PHE A 281 -4.90 7.06 -4.23
N ASN A 282 -4.96 5.75 -4.09
CA ASN A 282 -4.08 4.99 -3.21
C ASN A 282 -2.94 4.38 -4.05
N LEU A 283 -1.94 3.76 -3.41
CA LEU A 283 -0.78 3.22 -4.12
C LEU A 283 -1.17 2.20 -5.20
N THR A 284 -2.05 1.25 -4.89
CA THR A 284 -2.47 0.19 -5.82
C THR A 284 -3.18 0.74 -7.06
N LYS A 285 -4.10 1.70 -6.86
CA LYS A 285 -4.81 2.35 -7.97
C LYS A 285 -3.87 3.20 -8.82
N LEU A 286 -2.92 3.90 -8.18
CA LEU A 286 -1.92 4.68 -8.88
C LEU A 286 -0.99 3.79 -9.73
N ILE A 287 -0.49 2.68 -9.17
CA ILE A 287 0.30 1.70 -9.91
C ILE A 287 -0.48 1.18 -11.13
N SER A 288 -1.74 0.77 -10.92
CA SER A 288 -2.59 0.27 -12.01
C SER A 288 -2.81 1.32 -13.10
N TYR A 289 -3.08 2.57 -12.73
CA TYR A 289 -3.27 3.68 -13.68
C TYR A 289 -2.00 3.96 -14.49
N MET A 290 -0.86 4.09 -13.81
CA MET A 290 0.43 4.38 -14.44
C MET A 290 0.90 3.23 -15.34
N SER A 291 0.67 1.99 -14.92
CA SER A 291 0.98 0.81 -15.73
C SER A 291 0.13 0.75 -17.01
N LYS A 292 -1.18 0.98 -16.90
CA LYS A 292 -2.08 0.95 -18.06
C LYS A 292 -1.77 2.07 -19.04
N LYS A 293 -1.62 3.29 -18.55
CA LYS A 293 -1.52 4.49 -19.39
C LYS A 293 -0.09 4.76 -19.90
N TYR A 294 0.91 4.54 -19.04
CA TYR A 294 2.30 4.91 -19.33
C TYR A 294 3.28 3.74 -19.36
N LYS A 295 2.79 2.51 -19.13
CA LYS A 295 3.59 1.27 -19.12
C LYS A 295 4.69 1.24 -18.06
N TYR A 296 4.52 2.00 -16.96
CA TYR A 296 5.45 1.95 -15.84
C TYR A 296 5.29 0.65 -15.05
N THR A 297 6.41 0.12 -14.58
CA THR A 297 6.39 -1.01 -13.64
C THR A 297 5.94 -0.56 -12.25
N ALA A 298 5.43 -1.49 -11.44
CA ALA A 298 5.06 -1.20 -10.05
C ALA A 298 6.22 -0.60 -9.24
N ALA A 299 7.44 -1.14 -9.44
CA ALA A 299 8.65 -0.64 -8.78
C ALA A 299 8.98 0.80 -9.19
N GLN A 300 8.87 1.14 -10.48
CA GLN A 300 9.09 2.52 -10.93
C GLN A 300 8.10 3.49 -10.29
N VAL A 301 6.82 3.15 -10.25
CA VAL A 301 5.79 4.00 -9.62
C VAL A 301 6.07 4.17 -8.12
N GLN A 302 6.37 3.08 -7.43
CA GLN A 302 6.65 3.11 -6.00
C GLN A 302 7.90 3.95 -5.67
N ASN A 303 9.00 3.75 -6.40
CA ASN A 303 10.24 4.50 -6.19
C ASN A 303 10.06 5.98 -6.50
N THR A 304 9.33 6.31 -7.59
CA THR A 304 9.06 7.70 -7.96
C THR A 304 8.18 8.39 -6.91
N THR A 305 7.10 7.76 -6.48
CA THR A 305 6.23 8.33 -5.44
C THR A 305 6.94 8.46 -4.11
N GLN A 306 7.81 7.50 -3.76
CA GLN A 306 8.66 7.61 -2.58
C GLN A 306 9.59 8.83 -2.67
N ALA A 307 10.21 9.07 -3.83
CA ALA A 307 11.06 10.25 -4.05
C ALA A 307 10.24 11.56 -4.01
N LEU A 308 9.04 11.58 -4.61
CA LEU A 308 8.14 12.73 -4.55
C LEU A 308 7.77 13.10 -3.11
N ARG A 309 7.52 12.11 -2.26
CA ARG A 309 7.25 12.31 -0.83
C ARG A 309 8.50 12.77 -0.08
N ASP A 310 9.56 11.98 -0.16
CA ASP A 310 10.70 12.11 0.76
C ASP A 310 11.65 13.24 0.35
N LYS A 311 11.98 13.34 -0.94
CA LYS A 311 12.93 14.32 -1.46
C LYS A 311 12.25 15.64 -1.85
N TYR A 312 11.16 15.54 -2.59
CA TYR A 312 10.52 16.72 -3.17
C TYR A 312 9.40 17.31 -2.28
N LYS A 313 8.94 16.57 -1.26
CA LYS A 313 7.84 16.97 -0.37
C LYS A 313 6.58 17.39 -1.14
N ALA A 314 6.36 16.80 -2.30
CA ALA A 314 5.34 17.16 -3.27
C ALA A 314 4.04 16.36 -3.13
N ILE A 315 4.07 15.26 -2.41
CA ILE A 315 2.90 14.42 -2.12
C ILE A 315 2.91 13.94 -0.67
N THR A 316 1.75 13.56 -0.18
CA THR A 316 1.55 12.96 1.13
C THR A 316 2.03 11.48 1.16
N TYR A 317 1.73 10.75 2.23
CA TYR A 317 2.17 9.36 2.38
C TYR A 317 1.70 8.48 1.23
N ASN A 318 2.65 7.95 0.48
CA ASN A 318 2.40 7.26 -0.78
C ASN A 318 2.00 5.78 -0.64
N ARG A 319 2.22 5.14 0.51
CA ARG A 319 1.88 3.72 0.74
C ARG A 319 0.50 3.53 1.36
N THR A 320 -0.37 4.52 1.23
CA THR A 320 -1.74 4.43 1.71
C THR A 320 -2.57 3.46 0.86
N ASP A 321 -3.45 2.74 1.50
CA ASP A 321 -4.52 1.94 0.89
C ASP A 321 -5.86 2.72 0.81
N CYS A 322 -5.95 3.85 1.52
CA CYS A 322 -7.11 4.72 1.55
C CYS A 322 -7.22 5.58 0.29
N GLN A 323 -8.46 5.86 -0.12
CA GLN A 323 -8.80 6.76 -1.22
C GLN A 323 -9.60 7.99 -0.75
N TYR A 324 -9.80 8.15 0.54
CA TYR A 324 -10.56 9.25 1.12
C TYR A 324 -9.65 10.30 1.71
N LEU A 325 -10.14 11.53 1.78
CA LEU A 325 -9.48 12.70 2.33
C LEU A 325 -10.22 13.16 3.58
N LYS A 326 -9.51 13.83 4.47
CA LYS A 326 -10.12 14.45 5.64
C LYS A 326 -10.92 15.71 5.26
N GLU A 327 -11.88 16.06 6.09
CA GLU A 327 -12.65 17.29 5.94
C GLU A 327 -11.76 18.55 5.96
N GLU A 328 -10.69 18.56 6.76
CA GLU A 328 -9.74 19.67 6.80
C GLU A 328 -9.06 19.92 5.44
N HIS A 329 -8.81 18.87 4.63
CA HIS A 329 -8.23 19.02 3.29
C HIS A 329 -9.17 19.74 2.32
N PHE A 330 -10.50 19.63 2.51
CA PHE A 330 -11.44 20.40 1.71
C PHE A 330 -11.31 21.91 1.97
N THR A 331 -11.11 22.28 3.21
CA THR A 331 -10.92 23.68 3.60
C THR A 331 -9.62 24.27 3.02
N GLU A 332 -8.57 23.45 2.91
CA GLU A 332 -7.26 23.85 2.37
C GLU A 332 -7.20 23.71 0.83
N ALA A 333 -8.12 22.98 0.21
CA ALA A 333 -8.12 22.68 -1.23
C ALA A 333 -8.04 23.92 -2.14
N PRO A 334 -8.73 25.05 -1.88
CA PRO A 334 -8.63 26.23 -2.73
C PRO A 334 -7.20 26.74 -2.88
N GLN A 335 -6.47 26.83 -1.78
CA GLN A 335 -5.08 27.30 -1.77
C GLN A 335 -4.14 26.31 -2.46
N VAL A 336 -4.28 25.02 -2.16
CA VAL A 336 -3.45 23.95 -2.73
C VAL A 336 -3.65 23.84 -4.25
N LEU A 337 -4.90 23.85 -4.70
CA LEU A 337 -5.23 23.73 -6.12
C LEU A 337 -4.83 24.99 -6.90
N HIS A 338 -5.00 26.16 -6.32
CA HIS A 338 -4.52 27.40 -6.95
C HIS A 338 -2.99 27.34 -7.21
N GLN A 339 -2.21 26.95 -6.22
CA GLN A 339 -0.75 26.82 -6.37
C GLN A 339 -0.38 25.70 -7.37
N ALA A 340 -1.06 24.55 -7.33
CA ALA A 340 -0.82 23.46 -8.27
C ALA A 340 -1.11 23.87 -9.71
N LEU A 341 -2.19 24.60 -9.96
CA LEU A 341 -2.56 25.12 -11.29
C LEU A 341 -1.55 26.13 -11.81
N LEU A 342 -1.08 27.03 -10.95
CA LEU A 342 0.00 27.98 -11.28
C LEU A 342 1.27 27.24 -11.72
N ASN A 343 1.69 26.23 -10.95
CA ASN A 343 2.88 25.45 -11.26
C ASN A 343 2.75 24.66 -12.57
N LEU A 344 1.53 24.26 -12.95
CA LEU A 344 1.25 23.56 -14.20
C LEU A 344 1.01 24.50 -15.39
N GLY A 345 0.96 25.80 -15.18
CA GLY A 345 0.59 26.79 -16.21
C GLY A 345 -0.82 26.57 -16.76
N ARG A 346 -1.75 26.08 -15.91
CA ARG A 346 -3.14 25.81 -16.27
C ARG A 346 -4.10 26.68 -15.48
N SER A 347 -5.23 27.00 -16.10
CA SER A 347 -6.38 27.63 -15.45
C SER A 347 -7.56 26.69 -15.56
N LEU A 348 -8.26 26.48 -14.45
CA LEU A 348 -9.52 25.74 -14.38
C LEU A 348 -10.50 26.57 -13.59
N ASP A 349 -11.75 26.62 -14.06
CA ASP A 349 -12.85 27.17 -13.28
C ASP A 349 -13.32 26.10 -12.27
N LEU A 350 -13.05 26.34 -11.00
CA LEU A 350 -13.30 25.39 -9.92
C LEU A 350 -14.36 25.96 -8.98
N ASP A 351 -15.45 25.21 -8.79
CA ASP A 351 -16.48 25.54 -7.82
C ASP A 351 -16.18 24.88 -6.47
N PHE A 352 -15.64 25.67 -5.54
CA PHE A 352 -15.33 25.21 -4.18
C PHE A 352 -16.54 25.13 -3.24
N SER A 353 -17.76 25.45 -3.72
CA SER A 353 -18.99 25.20 -2.96
C SER A 353 -19.40 23.72 -3.02
N ILE A 354 -18.95 22.98 -4.03
CA ILE A 354 -19.28 21.58 -4.27
C ILE A 354 -18.23 20.68 -3.62
N LYS A 355 -18.64 19.99 -2.54
CA LYS A 355 -17.79 19.02 -1.87
C LYS A 355 -17.94 17.60 -2.46
N SER A 356 -16.82 17.03 -2.89
CA SER A 356 -16.78 15.65 -3.37
C SER A 356 -16.97 14.64 -2.22
N LYS A 357 -17.50 13.45 -2.55
CA LYS A 357 -17.60 12.30 -1.62
C LYS A 357 -16.24 11.80 -1.12
N ALA A 358 -15.13 12.24 -1.73
CA ALA A 358 -13.78 11.93 -1.31
C ALA A 358 -13.45 12.49 0.08
N PHE A 359 -14.01 13.65 0.45
CA PHE A 359 -13.78 14.27 1.76
C PHE A 359 -14.73 13.65 2.81
N ASN A 360 -14.22 12.69 3.56
CA ASN A 360 -15.01 11.94 4.53
C ASN A 360 -14.12 11.32 5.61
N ASP A 361 -14.07 11.94 6.78
CA ASP A 361 -13.25 11.49 7.92
C ASP A 361 -13.54 10.05 8.36
N LYS A 362 -14.82 9.60 8.25
CA LYS A 362 -15.21 8.26 8.68
C LYS A 362 -14.61 7.14 7.83
N ASN A 363 -14.25 7.46 6.59
CA ASN A 363 -13.66 6.52 5.64
C ASN A 363 -12.13 6.65 5.55
N VAL A 364 -11.53 7.61 6.27
CA VAL A 364 -10.08 7.69 6.38
C VAL A 364 -9.62 6.67 7.40
N THR A 365 -8.68 5.80 6.98
CA THR A 365 -8.06 4.79 7.81
C THR A 365 -6.84 5.38 8.55
N ALA A 366 -5.76 4.64 8.70
CA ALA A 366 -4.51 5.16 9.28
C ALA A 366 -3.94 6.36 8.48
N HIS A 367 -4.13 6.35 7.17
CA HIS A 367 -3.73 7.41 6.25
C HIS A 367 -4.89 7.83 5.36
N HIS A 368 -4.84 9.05 4.85
CA HIS A 368 -5.74 9.52 3.79
C HIS A 368 -5.18 9.18 2.40
N GLY A 369 -5.96 9.40 1.34
CA GLY A 369 -5.54 9.23 -0.05
C GLY A 369 -4.33 10.10 -0.41
N ILE A 370 -3.62 9.75 -1.47
CA ILE A 370 -2.46 10.49 -1.96
C ILE A 370 -2.91 11.83 -2.54
N ILE A 371 -2.39 12.92 -2.03
CA ILE A 371 -2.58 14.28 -2.53
C ILE A 371 -1.25 15.03 -2.54
#